data_d29492cfb4ba2c859c439a1f651a81ad
#
_entry.id   d29492cfb4ba2c859c439a1f651a81ad
#
_cell.length_a   1.000
_cell.length_b   1.000
_cell.length_c   1.000
_cell.angle_alpha   90.00
_cell.angle_beta   90.00
_cell.angle_gamma   90.00
#
_symmetry.space_group_name_H-M   'P 1'
#
loop_
_entity.id
_entity.type
_entity.pdbx_description
1 polymer ?
#
loop_
_entity_poly.entity_id
_entity_poly.type
_entity_poly.pdbx_seq_one_letter_code
_entity_poly.pdbx_strand_id
1 'polypeptide(L)'
;LSEHHLQTTNNWTMECIPNPILLGSDLAARTKNIRIGLAAAIATFWNPLRLAEDVALLDNLSSGRLDVGLGRGVFGKEAIHMNIEADLKDQPKNFRLFVETLDILKKAWTQEYFSHKGEFYEYPAPEFKYSNPLLNETSDVVDPETNVLKKISIVPKPFQKNLPLWQVVDSPSSIEFAAKNGLNCLMWLPTIASLKSRFEIYANAKSEVEKRDVPMGEGIALVRDCFIADTMEEAKELAGEHFLRYLVSVCGGGRGVGIFANPGEELPKTDNPIDLLTYDWIHPRNQLVGTAEFAVSYTHLRAHETSHH
;
A
#
# COMPACT_ATOMS: atom_id res chain seq x y z
N LEU A 1 2.68 8.81 -2.52
CA LEU A 1 2.97 8.47 -3.92
C LEU A 1 2.39 7.10 -4.24
N SER A 2 1.49 7.00 -5.23
CA SER A 2 0.91 5.74 -5.70
C SER A 2 1.63 5.22 -6.96
N GLU A 3 1.62 3.91 -7.19
CA GLU A 3 2.18 3.27 -8.38
C GLU A 3 1.06 2.83 -9.31
N HIS A 4 1.07 3.33 -10.56
CA HIS A 4 0.16 2.92 -11.62
C HIS A 4 0.87 2.92 -12.97
N HIS A 5 0.46 2.01 -13.86
CA HIS A 5 1.07 1.75 -15.15
C HIS A 5 0.07 1.71 -16.30
N LEU A 6 0.58 1.85 -17.52
CA LEU A 6 -0.12 1.49 -18.75
C LEU A 6 -1.43 2.26 -18.98
N GLN A 7 -1.30 3.52 -19.34
CA GLN A 7 -2.46 4.31 -19.76
C GLN A 7 -3.08 3.73 -21.04
N THR A 8 -4.40 3.57 -21.06
CA THR A 8 -5.13 2.94 -22.17
C THR A 8 -6.07 3.90 -22.90
N THR A 9 -6.22 5.14 -22.44
CA THR A 9 -7.07 6.16 -23.09
C THR A 9 -6.40 7.52 -23.12
N ASN A 10 -6.67 8.30 -24.15
CA ASN A 10 -6.13 9.66 -24.29
C ASN A 10 -6.89 10.69 -23.45
N ASN A 11 -8.10 10.38 -22.98
CA ASN A 11 -9.01 11.36 -22.36
C ASN A 11 -9.11 11.24 -20.84
N TRP A 12 -8.49 10.21 -20.26
CA TRP A 12 -8.59 9.90 -18.86
C TRP A 12 -7.23 9.48 -18.35
N THR A 13 -6.54 10.40 -17.76
CA THR A 13 -5.34 10.10 -17.02
C THR A 13 -5.75 9.61 -15.63
N MET A 14 -5.77 8.31 -15.45
CA MET A 14 -5.40 7.82 -14.13
C MET A 14 -3.97 8.25 -13.90
N GLU A 15 -3.70 8.80 -12.73
CA GLU A 15 -2.35 9.22 -12.36
C GLU A 15 -1.39 8.04 -12.55
N CYS A 16 -0.62 8.09 -13.62
CA CYS A 16 0.40 7.09 -13.87
C CYS A 16 1.71 7.61 -13.31
N ILE A 17 2.04 7.19 -12.10
CA ILE A 17 3.38 7.31 -11.55
C ILE A 17 4.02 5.92 -11.65
N PRO A 18 4.79 5.65 -12.71
CA PRO A 18 5.28 4.30 -12.96
C PRO A 18 6.36 3.85 -11.97
N ASN A 19 6.97 4.79 -11.26
CA ASN A 19 7.97 4.50 -10.24
C ASN A 19 7.88 5.50 -9.09
N PRO A 20 7.14 5.18 -8.02
CA PRO A 20 6.98 6.07 -6.88
C PRO A 20 8.28 6.26 -6.09
N ILE A 21 9.23 5.32 -6.15
CA ILE A 21 10.51 5.41 -5.45
C ILE A 21 11.41 6.44 -6.16
N LEU A 22 11.44 6.42 -7.48
CA LEU A 22 12.22 7.41 -8.25
C LEU A 22 11.68 8.83 -8.04
N LEU A 23 10.36 9.02 -8.07
CA LEU A 23 9.75 10.30 -7.74
C LEU A 23 10.00 10.68 -6.28
N GLY A 24 9.95 9.72 -5.36
CA GLY A 24 10.29 9.92 -3.95
C GLY A 24 11.72 10.41 -3.77
N SER A 25 12.67 9.95 -4.59
CA SER A 25 14.07 10.39 -4.55
C SER A 25 14.23 11.84 -5.00
N ASP A 26 13.50 12.28 -6.03
CA ASP A 26 13.47 13.70 -6.44
C ASP A 26 12.87 14.58 -5.34
N LEU A 27 11.77 14.14 -4.72
CA LEU A 27 11.17 14.86 -3.59
C LEU A 27 12.10 14.92 -2.37
N ALA A 28 12.83 13.84 -2.08
CA ALA A 28 13.80 13.80 -1.00
C ALA A 28 14.91 14.86 -1.19
N ALA A 29 15.38 15.02 -2.42
CA ALA A 29 16.40 15.99 -2.76
C ALA A 29 15.90 17.45 -2.67
N ARG A 30 14.61 17.69 -2.94
CA ARG A 30 14.00 19.03 -2.94
C ARG A 30 13.43 19.46 -1.59
N THR A 31 13.28 18.54 -0.64
CA THR A 31 12.66 18.81 0.66
C THR A 31 13.57 18.40 1.81
N LYS A 32 13.35 18.98 3.00
CA LYS A 32 14.17 18.69 4.18
C LYS A 32 13.40 18.05 5.32
N ASN A 33 12.13 18.39 5.50
CA ASN A 33 11.37 18.04 6.70
C ASN A 33 10.19 17.12 6.43
N ILE A 34 9.57 17.21 5.24
CA ILE A 34 8.41 16.40 4.90
C ILE A 34 8.79 14.91 4.81
N ARG A 35 7.96 14.05 5.36
CA ARG A 35 8.06 12.60 5.17
C ARG A 35 7.52 12.22 3.79
N ILE A 36 8.07 11.16 3.25
CA ILE A 36 7.74 10.65 1.92
C ILE A 36 7.05 9.30 2.10
N GLY A 37 5.74 9.25 1.78
CA GLY A 37 4.96 8.03 1.87
C GLY A 37 4.76 7.37 0.50
N LEU A 38 5.08 6.09 0.37
CA LEU A 38 4.63 5.28 -0.76
C LEU A 38 3.23 4.75 -0.42
N ALA A 39 2.24 5.02 -1.29
CA ALA A 39 0.86 4.64 -1.03
C ALA A 39 0.14 4.12 -2.30
N ALA A 40 0.67 3.07 -2.88
CA ALA A 40 1.75 2.20 -2.44
C ALA A 40 2.73 1.91 -3.59
N ALA A 41 3.87 1.29 -3.27
CA ALA A 41 4.60 0.48 -4.23
C ALA A 41 3.90 -0.88 -4.35
N ILE A 42 3.69 -1.34 -5.57
CA ILE A 42 2.95 -2.60 -5.79
C ILE A 42 3.93 -3.77 -5.73
N ALA A 43 4.13 -4.30 -4.53
CA ALA A 43 5.18 -5.28 -4.21
C ALA A 43 5.20 -6.50 -5.14
N THR A 44 4.02 -6.92 -5.63
CA THR A 44 3.89 -8.07 -6.55
C THR A 44 4.37 -7.79 -7.98
N PHE A 45 4.63 -6.52 -8.35
CA PHE A 45 5.12 -6.15 -9.67
C PHE A 45 6.65 -6.11 -9.76
N TRP A 46 7.32 -6.06 -8.61
CA TRP A 46 8.76 -5.89 -8.52
C TRP A 46 9.49 -7.21 -8.27
N ASN A 47 10.74 -7.29 -8.77
CA ASN A 47 11.67 -8.25 -8.19
C ASN A 47 11.93 -7.85 -6.73
N PRO A 48 11.77 -8.76 -5.75
CA PRO A 48 11.88 -8.43 -4.33
C PRO A 48 13.24 -7.82 -3.93
N LEU A 49 14.35 -8.32 -4.49
CA LEU A 49 15.68 -7.78 -4.19
C LEU A 49 15.80 -6.35 -4.69
N ARG A 50 15.30 -6.10 -5.92
CA ARG A 50 15.34 -4.76 -6.50
C ARG A 50 14.50 -3.78 -5.70
N LEU A 51 13.30 -4.18 -5.30
CA LEU A 51 12.45 -3.36 -4.43
C LEU A 51 13.12 -3.08 -3.09
N ALA A 52 13.76 -4.09 -2.49
CA ALA A 52 14.45 -3.93 -1.22
C ALA A 52 15.60 -2.93 -1.30
N GLU A 53 16.41 -2.99 -2.36
CA GLU A 53 17.54 -2.06 -2.59
C GLU A 53 17.06 -0.64 -2.87
N ASP A 54 16.07 -0.46 -3.76
CA ASP A 54 15.56 0.85 -4.15
C ASP A 54 14.87 1.56 -2.96
N VAL A 55 14.12 0.83 -2.14
CA VAL A 55 13.52 1.35 -0.89
C VAL A 55 14.61 1.75 0.12
N ALA A 56 15.60 0.90 0.33
CA ALA A 56 16.70 1.19 1.25
C ALA A 56 17.51 2.40 0.78
N LEU A 57 17.74 2.53 -0.52
CA LEU A 57 18.42 3.68 -1.10
C LEU A 57 17.62 4.97 -0.89
N LEU A 58 16.30 4.98 -1.15
CA LEU A 58 15.43 6.13 -0.91
C LEU A 58 15.40 6.51 0.58
N ASP A 59 15.38 5.53 1.47
CA ASP A 59 15.40 5.79 2.92
C ASP A 59 16.70 6.50 3.34
N ASN A 60 17.85 6.08 2.79
CA ASN A 60 19.13 6.76 3.00
C ASN A 60 19.13 8.18 2.38
N LEU A 61 18.71 8.34 1.13
CA LEU A 61 18.65 9.64 0.45
C LEU A 61 17.73 10.64 1.16
N SER A 62 16.66 10.15 1.76
CA SER A 62 15.73 10.97 2.54
C SER A 62 16.16 11.19 3.99
N SER A 63 17.28 10.59 4.44
CA SER A 63 17.72 10.62 5.84
C SER A 63 16.64 10.14 6.81
N GLY A 64 15.98 9.01 6.50
CA GLY A 64 14.99 8.36 7.35
C GLY A 64 13.61 9.01 7.35
N ARG A 65 13.24 9.74 6.29
CA ARG A 65 11.92 10.34 6.13
C ARG A 65 10.94 9.48 5.32
N LEU A 66 11.28 8.21 5.08
CA LEU A 66 10.47 7.30 4.27
C LEU A 66 9.45 6.55 5.12
N ASP A 67 8.22 6.45 4.61
CA ASP A 67 7.17 5.52 5.01
C ASP A 67 6.85 4.59 3.83
N VAL A 68 6.97 3.29 4.00
CA VAL A 68 6.86 2.31 2.90
C VAL A 68 5.49 1.66 2.89
N GLY A 69 4.62 2.12 2.02
CA GLY A 69 3.36 1.45 1.75
C GLY A 69 3.50 0.42 0.64
N LEU A 70 2.94 -0.76 0.86
CA LEU A 70 2.97 -1.90 -0.04
C LEU A 70 1.56 -2.29 -0.49
N GLY A 71 1.42 -2.58 -1.77
CA GLY A 71 0.17 -3.02 -2.40
C GLY A 71 0.31 -4.34 -3.16
N ARG A 72 -0.84 -4.94 -3.49
CA ARG A 72 -0.92 -6.18 -4.30
C ARG A 72 -1.35 -5.94 -5.75
N GLY A 73 -1.59 -4.68 -6.11
CA GLY A 73 -2.22 -4.31 -7.37
C GLY A 73 -3.76 -4.33 -7.31
N VAL A 74 -4.36 -3.55 -8.21
CA VAL A 74 -5.82 -3.37 -8.27
C VAL A 74 -6.36 -3.47 -9.70
N PHE A 75 -5.52 -3.25 -10.70
CA PHE A 75 -5.90 -3.32 -12.11
C PHE A 75 -5.28 -4.52 -12.80
N GLY A 76 -6.13 -5.43 -13.31
CA GLY A 76 -5.69 -6.65 -13.96
C GLY A 76 -4.75 -6.40 -15.15
N LYS A 77 -4.96 -5.29 -15.88
CA LYS A 77 -4.07 -4.90 -16.99
C LYS A 77 -2.62 -4.65 -16.52
N GLU A 78 -2.46 -4.01 -15.37
CA GLU A 78 -1.13 -3.75 -14.81
C GLU A 78 -0.50 -5.06 -14.33
N ALA A 79 -1.25 -5.84 -13.55
CA ALA A 79 -0.77 -7.06 -12.95
C ALA A 79 -0.16 -8.00 -13.99
N ILE A 80 -0.90 -8.37 -15.04
CA ILE A 80 -0.44 -9.35 -16.03
C ILE A 80 0.72 -8.88 -16.91
N HIS A 81 0.87 -7.54 -17.09
CA HIS A 81 1.96 -7.00 -17.91
C HIS A 81 3.22 -6.72 -17.09
N MET A 82 3.07 -6.38 -15.82
CA MET A 82 4.22 -6.14 -14.94
C MET A 82 4.80 -7.43 -14.37
N ASN A 83 3.93 -8.37 -13.98
CA ASN A 83 4.32 -9.69 -13.49
C ASN A 83 3.16 -10.66 -13.67
N ILE A 84 3.30 -11.64 -14.55
CA ILE A 84 2.25 -12.63 -14.85
C ILE A 84 1.83 -13.44 -13.59
N GLU A 85 2.74 -13.63 -12.63
CA GLU A 85 2.46 -14.32 -11.37
C GLU A 85 1.51 -13.51 -10.46
N ALA A 86 1.36 -12.19 -10.74
CA ALA A 86 0.50 -11.29 -10.00
C ALA A 86 -0.93 -11.21 -10.55
N ASP A 87 -1.34 -12.08 -11.47
CA ASP A 87 -2.68 -12.02 -12.10
C ASP A 87 -3.78 -11.97 -11.04
N LEU A 88 -4.60 -10.91 -11.10
CA LEU A 88 -5.70 -10.69 -10.16
C LEU A 88 -6.89 -11.65 -10.37
N LYS A 89 -6.90 -12.44 -11.43
CA LYS A 89 -7.89 -13.51 -11.59
C LYS A 89 -7.62 -14.66 -10.62
N ASP A 90 -6.38 -14.86 -10.18
CA ASP A 90 -6.00 -15.80 -9.12
C ASP A 90 -5.61 -15.05 -7.85
N GLN A 91 -6.61 -14.54 -7.13
CA GLN A 91 -6.42 -13.79 -5.88
C GLN A 91 -5.63 -14.57 -4.80
N PRO A 92 -5.85 -15.89 -4.60
CA PRO A 92 -5.04 -16.68 -3.67
C PRO A 92 -3.55 -16.70 -4.04
N LYS A 93 -3.21 -16.88 -5.32
CA LYS A 93 -1.82 -16.88 -5.80
C LYS A 93 -1.19 -15.50 -5.63
N ASN A 94 -1.87 -14.45 -6.07
CA ASN A 94 -1.42 -13.06 -5.89
C ASN A 94 -1.16 -12.75 -4.40
N PHE A 95 -2.00 -13.25 -3.49
CA PHE A 95 -1.79 -13.07 -2.06
C PHE A 95 -0.54 -13.82 -1.55
N ARG A 96 -0.32 -15.07 -1.97
CA ARG A 96 0.89 -15.82 -1.59
C ARG A 96 2.15 -15.16 -2.12
N LEU A 97 2.13 -14.66 -3.36
CA LEU A 97 3.23 -13.87 -3.94
C LEU A 97 3.54 -12.62 -3.10
N PHE A 98 2.50 -11.89 -2.68
CA PHE A 98 2.66 -10.73 -1.80
C PHE A 98 3.28 -11.09 -0.45
N VAL A 99 2.80 -12.17 0.18
CA VAL A 99 3.32 -12.63 1.48
C VAL A 99 4.78 -13.04 1.37
N GLU A 100 5.14 -13.79 0.32
CA GLU A 100 6.52 -14.18 0.08
C GLU A 100 7.43 -12.99 -0.20
N THR A 101 6.98 -12.04 -1.04
CA THR A 101 7.71 -10.80 -1.27
C THR A 101 7.94 -10.03 0.03
N LEU A 102 6.90 -9.88 0.86
CA LEU A 102 7.02 -9.19 2.16
C LEU A 102 8.04 -9.87 3.09
N ASP A 103 8.07 -11.20 3.14
CA ASP A 103 9.06 -11.95 3.93
C ASP A 103 10.49 -11.68 3.45
N ILE A 104 10.71 -11.69 2.12
CA ILE A 104 12.00 -11.38 1.52
C ILE A 104 12.43 -9.95 1.86
N LEU A 105 11.53 -8.97 1.70
CA LEU A 105 11.80 -7.58 2.04
C LEU A 105 12.23 -7.41 3.49
N LYS A 106 11.49 -8.02 4.42
CA LYS A 106 11.82 -7.96 5.86
C LYS A 106 13.19 -8.58 6.13
N LYS A 107 13.50 -9.76 5.58
CA LYS A 107 14.83 -10.39 5.72
C LYS A 107 15.92 -9.50 5.16
N ALA A 108 15.73 -8.97 3.94
CA ALA A 108 16.71 -8.12 3.28
C ALA A 108 17.03 -6.85 4.06
N TRP A 109 16.04 -6.24 4.71
CA TRP A 109 16.23 -5.01 5.48
C TRP A 109 16.78 -5.21 6.88
N THR A 110 16.49 -6.36 7.52
CA THR A 110 16.81 -6.57 8.96
C THR A 110 17.97 -7.52 9.21
N GLN A 111 18.28 -8.42 8.28
CA GLN A 111 19.37 -9.38 8.43
C GLN A 111 20.61 -8.88 7.67
N GLU A 112 21.79 -9.11 8.27
CA GLU A 112 23.05 -8.79 7.59
C GLU A 112 23.19 -9.61 6.31
N TYR A 113 22.99 -10.92 6.42
CA TYR A 113 22.92 -11.87 5.31
C TYR A 113 21.68 -12.73 5.46
N PHE A 114 21.01 -13.05 4.37
CA PHE A 114 19.81 -13.89 4.39
C PHE A 114 19.80 -14.89 3.23
N SER A 115 18.97 -15.90 3.40
CA SER A 115 18.54 -16.80 2.32
C SER A 115 17.03 -16.93 2.33
N HIS A 116 16.48 -17.29 1.19
CA HIS A 116 15.06 -17.52 1.03
C HIS A 116 14.82 -18.67 0.05
N LYS A 117 13.89 -19.54 0.40
CA LYS A 117 13.36 -20.57 -0.48
C LYS A 117 11.85 -20.61 -0.31
N GLY A 118 11.14 -20.22 -1.35
CA GLY A 118 9.69 -20.10 -1.37
C GLY A 118 9.04 -20.71 -2.61
N GLU A 119 7.79 -20.35 -2.85
CA GLU A 119 7.03 -20.79 -4.01
C GLU A 119 7.45 -20.06 -5.30
N PHE A 120 7.78 -18.77 -5.18
CA PHE A 120 8.06 -17.88 -6.32
C PHE A 120 9.54 -17.53 -6.44
N TYR A 121 10.27 -17.51 -5.34
CA TYR A 121 11.66 -17.04 -5.30
C TYR A 121 12.56 -17.97 -4.50
N GLU A 122 13.79 -18.13 -4.99
CA GLU A 122 14.87 -18.77 -4.24
C GLU A 122 16.13 -17.91 -4.31
N TYR A 123 16.64 -17.51 -3.14
CA TYR A 123 17.82 -16.66 -3.01
C TYR A 123 18.78 -17.21 -1.95
N PRO A 124 20.09 -17.38 -2.26
CA PRO A 124 20.70 -17.26 -3.61
C PRO A 124 20.11 -18.25 -4.62
N ALA A 125 20.40 -18.03 -5.90
CA ALA A 125 20.05 -19.00 -6.93
C ALA A 125 20.65 -20.37 -6.58
N PRO A 126 19.92 -21.49 -6.75
CA PRO A 126 20.38 -22.82 -6.39
C PRO A 126 21.73 -23.15 -7.03
N GLU A 127 22.64 -23.73 -6.24
CA GLU A 127 23.94 -24.19 -6.67
C GLU A 127 24.84 -23.14 -7.37
N PHE A 128 24.50 -21.86 -7.22
CA PHE A 128 25.32 -20.79 -7.77
C PHE A 128 26.69 -20.75 -7.08
N LYS A 129 27.74 -21.01 -7.87
CA LYS A 129 29.13 -21.00 -7.38
C LYS A 129 29.70 -19.59 -7.46
N TYR A 130 30.18 -19.12 -6.34
CA TYR A 130 30.78 -17.80 -6.22
C TYR A 130 32.17 -17.93 -5.57
N SER A 131 33.20 -17.72 -6.35
CA SER A 131 34.58 -17.75 -5.87
C SER A 131 35.11 -16.32 -5.75
N ASN A 132 35.33 -15.89 -4.50
CA ASN A 132 36.00 -14.63 -4.19
C ASN A 132 36.99 -14.87 -3.05
N PRO A 133 38.31 -14.73 -3.30
CA PRO A 133 39.31 -14.99 -2.28
C PRO A 133 39.12 -14.21 -0.99
N LEU A 134 38.51 -13.02 -1.06
CA LEU A 134 38.21 -12.20 0.11
C LEU A 134 37.07 -12.73 0.98
N LEU A 135 36.21 -13.62 0.45
CA LEU A 135 35.08 -14.23 1.14
C LEU A 135 35.37 -15.65 1.63
N ASN A 136 36.53 -16.22 1.29
CA ASN A 136 36.89 -17.59 1.68
C ASN A 136 37.05 -17.77 3.21
N GLU A 137 37.07 -16.69 3.97
CA GLU A 137 37.17 -16.71 5.43
C GLU A 137 35.81 -16.75 6.13
N THR A 138 34.71 -16.53 5.42
CA THR A 138 33.36 -16.51 6.03
C THR A 138 32.52 -17.68 5.52
N SER A 139 32.56 -18.81 6.24
CA SER A 139 31.78 -20.01 5.97
C SER A 139 30.25 -19.80 5.97
N ASP A 140 29.77 -18.66 6.47
CA ASP A 140 28.34 -18.34 6.53
C ASP A 140 27.73 -17.89 5.21
N VAL A 141 28.51 -17.28 4.32
CA VAL A 141 28.04 -16.71 3.05
C VAL A 141 28.33 -17.63 1.89
N VAL A 142 29.51 -18.25 1.86
CA VAL A 142 29.95 -19.19 0.81
C VAL A 142 30.37 -20.48 1.47
N ASP A 143 29.96 -21.59 0.90
CA ASP A 143 30.44 -22.91 1.33
C ASP A 143 31.90 -23.08 0.95
N PRO A 144 32.81 -23.34 1.91
CA PRO A 144 34.25 -23.36 1.63
C PRO A 144 34.71 -24.57 0.80
N GLU A 145 33.93 -25.65 0.77
CA GLU A 145 34.29 -26.87 0.03
C GLU A 145 33.77 -26.83 -1.40
N THR A 146 32.54 -26.34 -1.58
CA THR A 146 31.83 -26.37 -2.87
C THR A 146 31.86 -25.04 -3.60
N ASN A 147 32.21 -23.94 -2.93
CA ASN A 147 32.08 -22.55 -3.36
C ASN A 147 30.62 -22.14 -3.68
N VAL A 148 29.63 -22.86 -3.17
CA VAL A 148 28.22 -22.52 -3.36
C VAL A 148 27.84 -21.34 -2.46
N LEU A 149 27.21 -20.33 -3.05
CA LEU A 149 26.69 -19.17 -2.32
C LEU A 149 25.47 -19.61 -1.48
N LYS A 150 25.55 -19.42 -0.16
CA LYS A 150 24.49 -19.82 0.80
C LYS A 150 23.61 -18.67 1.23
N LYS A 151 24.10 -17.45 1.26
CA LYS A 151 23.38 -16.25 1.68
C LYS A 151 23.78 -15.07 0.82
N ILE A 152 22.89 -14.11 0.73
CA ILE A 152 23.11 -12.81 0.07
C ILE A 152 22.80 -11.66 1.01
N SER A 153 23.20 -10.47 0.63
CA SER A 153 22.84 -9.22 1.31
C SER A 153 22.48 -8.15 0.28
N ILE A 154 21.70 -7.17 0.68
CA ILE A 154 21.46 -5.96 -0.11
C ILE A 154 22.33 -4.81 0.38
N VAL A 155 22.63 -3.88 -0.52
CA VAL A 155 23.39 -2.66 -0.24
C VAL A 155 22.70 -1.48 -0.94
N PRO A 156 22.38 -0.39 -0.19
CA PRO A 156 22.57 -0.20 1.25
C PRO A 156 21.54 -0.93 2.09
N LYS A 157 21.74 -0.97 3.41
CA LYS A 157 20.65 -1.25 4.36
C LYS A 157 19.83 0.04 4.59
N PRO A 158 18.56 -0.06 4.99
CA PRO A 158 17.77 1.11 5.35
C PRO A 158 18.47 1.98 6.41
N PHE A 159 18.31 3.28 6.30
CA PHE A 159 18.77 4.25 7.30
C PHE A 159 17.99 4.09 8.62
N GLN A 160 16.68 3.88 8.53
CA GLN A 160 15.82 3.63 9.68
C GLN A 160 15.98 2.19 10.16
N LYS A 161 16.36 1.99 11.43
CA LYS A 161 16.43 0.66 12.04
C LYS A 161 15.07 -0.07 12.02
N ASN A 162 13.99 0.69 12.21
CA ASN A 162 12.61 0.23 12.14
C ASN A 162 11.90 1.02 11.04
N LEU A 163 11.98 0.52 9.82
CA LEU A 163 11.33 1.13 8.67
C LEU A 163 9.81 1.06 8.81
N PRO A 164 9.08 2.19 8.80
CA PRO A 164 7.62 2.17 8.92
C PRO A 164 6.99 1.49 7.70
N LEU A 165 6.33 0.35 7.92
CA LEU A 165 5.67 -0.41 6.86
C LEU A 165 4.16 -0.21 6.92
N TRP A 166 3.55 -0.02 5.76
CA TRP A 166 2.13 0.20 5.57
C TRP A 166 1.59 -0.74 4.50
N GLN A 167 0.34 -1.14 4.63
CA GLN A 167 -0.38 -1.89 3.59
C GLN A 167 -1.65 -1.17 3.20
N VAL A 168 -1.92 -1.06 1.90
CA VAL A 168 -3.23 -0.62 1.41
C VAL A 168 -4.22 -1.76 1.61
N VAL A 169 -5.27 -1.50 2.39
CA VAL A 169 -6.25 -2.50 2.83
C VAL A 169 -7.68 -2.04 2.61
N ASP A 170 -8.55 -2.97 2.24
CA ASP A 170 -9.98 -2.74 2.09
C ASP A 170 -10.84 -3.77 2.82
N SER A 171 -10.42 -5.02 2.85
CA SER A 171 -11.20 -6.11 3.45
C SER A 171 -10.81 -6.36 4.91
N PRO A 172 -11.74 -6.88 5.75
CA PRO A 172 -11.42 -7.28 7.12
C PRO A 172 -10.21 -8.22 7.21
N SER A 173 -10.09 -9.20 6.32
CA SER A 173 -8.97 -10.14 6.31
C SER A 173 -7.63 -9.48 5.98
N SER A 174 -7.61 -8.48 5.09
CA SER A 174 -6.37 -7.73 4.80
C SER A 174 -5.97 -6.80 5.95
N ILE A 175 -6.93 -6.26 6.68
CA ILE A 175 -6.68 -5.44 7.89
C ILE A 175 -6.08 -6.32 9.00
N GLU A 176 -6.68 -7.46 9.26
CA GLU A 176 -6.20 -8.42 10.25
C GLU A 176 -4.78 -8.93 9.89
N PHE A 177 -4.55 -9.26 8.62
CA PHE A 177 -3.24 -9.66 8.13
C PHE A 177 -2.19 -8.55 8.36
N ALA A 178 -2.51 -7.30 8.02
CA ALA A 178 -1.59 -6.18 8.23
C ALA A 178 -1.21 -6.05 9.71
N ALA A 179 -2.19 -6.04 10.60
CA ALA A 179 -1.97 -5.96 12.05
C ALA A 179 -1.07 -7.09 12.56
N LYS A 180 -1.38 -8.33 12.20
CA LYS A 180 -0.62 -9.53 12.63
C LYS A 180 0.80 -9.57 12.07
N ASN A 181 1.06 -8.87 10.98
CA ASN A 181 2.38 -8.83 10.36
C ASN A 181 3.17 -7.55 10.62
N GLY A 182 2.75 -6.73 11.59
CA GLY A 182 3.45 -5.50 11.96
C GLY A 182 3.39 -4.41 10.89
N LEU A 183 2.34 -4.42 10.05
CA LEU A 183 2.08 -3.40 9.04
C LEU A 183 1.00 -2.45 9.56
N ASN A 184 1.19 -1.16 9.31
CA ASN A 184 0.14 -0.16 9.46
C ASN A 184 -0.83 -0.22 8.28
N CYS A 185 -2.03 0.35 8.42
CA CYS A 185 -3.07 0.31 7.40
C CYS A 185 -3.25 1.66 6.71
N LEU A 186 -3.30 1.64 5.38
CA LEU A 186 -3.75 2.74 4.53
C LEU A 186 -5.13 2.39 3.97
N MET A 187 -6.14 3.24 4.23
CA MET A 187 -7.50 3.05 3.76
C MET A 187 -7.94 4.25 2.92
N TRP A 188 -8.38 4.01 1.70
CA TRP A 188 -8.81 5.07 0.80
C TRP A 188 -10.32 5.10 0.60
N LEU A 189 -10.92 4.02 0.12
CA LEU A 189 -12.32 3.97 -0.31
C LEU A 189 -13.37 3.68 0.78
N PRO A 190 -13.06 3.06 1.93
CA PRO A 190 -14.08 2.73 2.91
C PRO A 190 -14.95 3.93 3.31
N THR A 191 -16.26 3.69 3.40
CA THR A 191 -17.21 4.72 3.86
C THR A 191 -16.99 5.05 5.32
N ILE A 192 -17.33 6.27 5.74
CA ILE A 192 -17.24 6.69 7.15
C ILE A 192 -17.94 5.70 8.07
N ALA A 193 -19.16 5.30 7.71
CA ALA A 193 -19.96 4.36 8.49
C ALA A 193 -19.27 2.99 8.71
N SER A 194 -18.29 2.64 7.84
CA SER A 194 -17.55 1.39 7.97
C SER A 194 -16.22 1.52 8.73
N LEU A 195 -15.78 2.74 9.07
CA LEU A 195 -14.45 2.95 9.66
C LEU A 195 -14.33 2.37 11.05
N LYS A 196 -15.33 2.54 11.90
CA LYS A 196 -15.30 2.05 13.29
C LYS A 196 -14.98 0.55 13.35
N SER A 197 -15.76 -0.26 12.65
CA SER A 197 -15.55 -1.71 12.64
C SER A 197 -14.19 -2.11 12.07
N ARG A 198 -13.66 -1.37 11.09
CA ARG A 198 -12.33 -1.60 10.51
C ARG A 198 -11.22 -1.25 11.50
N PHE A 199 -11.37 -0.18 12.24
CA PHE A 199 -10.44 0.23 13.30
C PHE A 199 -10.42 -0.79 14.44
N GLU A 200 -11.58 -1.29 14.84
CA GLU A 200 -11.72 -2.35 15.86
C GLU A 200 -11.01 -3.64 15.43
N ILE A 201 -11.18 -4.07 14.17
CA ILE A 201 -10.49 -5.25 13.64
C ILE A 201 -8.97 -5.07 13.76
N TYR A 202 -8.44 -3.91 13.33
CA TYR A 202 -7.01 -3.65 13.39
C TYR A 202 -6.50 -3.59 14.83
N ALA A 203 -7.16 -2.81 15.69
CA ALA A 203 -6.76 -2.64 17.08
C ALA A 203 -6.76 -3.97 17.85
N ASN A 204 -7.80 -4.78 17.69
CA ASN A 204 -7.90 -6.10 18.32
C ASN A 204 -6.79 -7.04 17.86
N ALA A 205 -6.60 -7.19 16.55
CA ALA A 205 -5.57 -8.07 15.99
C ALA A 205 -4.15 -7.64 16.39
N LYS A 206 -3.88 -6.33 16.41
CA LYS A 206 -2.58 -5.79 16.83
C LYS A 206 -2.35 -5.96 18.32
N SER A 207 -3.39 -5.77 19.14
CA SER A 207 -3.32 -5.98 20.59
C SER A 207 -2.96 -7.43 20.94
N GLU A 208 -3.50 -8.40 20.20
CA GLU A 208 -3.16 -9.82 20.36
C GLU A 208 -1.66 -10.10 20.13
N VAL A 209 -1.08 -9.46 19.11
CA VAL A 209 0.34 -9.66 18.74
C VAL A 209 1.28 -8.90 19.69
N GLU A 210 0.98 -7.63 19.97
CA GLU A 210 1.85 -6.77 20.78
C GLU A 210 1.69 -6.98 22.28
N LYS A 211 0.67 -7.75 22.72
CA LYS A 211 0.36 -8.01 24.14
C LYS A 211 0.15 -6.73 24.94
N ARG A 212 -0.44 -5.72 24.31
CA ARG A 212 -0.85 -4.45 24.93
C ARG A 212 -2.20 -4.03 24.37
N ASP A 213 -2.86 -3.12 25.06
CA ASP A 213 -4.03 -2.46 24.54
C ASP A 213 -3.61 -1.44 23.46
N VAL A 214 -4.12 -1.61 22.23
CA VAL A 214 -3.86 -0.73 21.10
C VAL A 214 -5.05 0.19 20.91
N PRO A 215 -4.85 1.51 21.04
CA PRO A 215 -5.93 2.48 20.87
C PRO A 215 -6.52 2.44 19.45
N MET A 216 -7.82 2.70 19.34
CA MET A 216 -8.50 2.83 18.05
C MET A 216 -7.84 3.92 17.20
N GLY A 217 -7.54 3.59 15.95
CA GLY A 217 -6.88 4.50 15.00
C GLY A 217 -5.35 4.54 15.07
N GLU A 218 -4.70 3.93 16.06
CA GLU A 218 -3.26 3.76 16.06
C GLU A 218 -2.83 2.89 14.87
N GLY A 219 -1.85 3.35 14.09
CA GLY A 219 -1.35 2.63 12.91
C GLY A 219 -2.33 2.64 11.72
N ILE A 220 -3.31 3.53 11.69
CA ILE A 220 -4.26 3.68 10.58
C ILE A 220 -4.16 5.08 9.99
N ALA A 221 -3.98 5.15 8.67
CA ALA A 221 -4.07 6.37 7.89
C ALA A 221 -5.24 6.28 6.90
N LEU A 222 -5.98 7.39 6.79
CA LEU A 222 -7.05 7.55 5.82
C LEU A 222 -6.60 8.45 4.69
N VAL A 223 -6.86 8.04 3.46
CA VAL A 223 -6.72 8.86 2.26
C VAL A 223 -8.12 9.29 1.84
N ARG A 224 -8.31 10.58 1.55
CA ARG A 224 -9.58 11.15 1.12
C ARG A 224 -9.35 12.18 0.02
N ASP A 225 -10.19 12.14 -0.98
CA ASP A 225 -10.26 13.18 -1.98
C ASP A 225 -10.81 14.45 -1.31
N CYS A 226 -10.08 15.57 -1.47
CA CYS A 226 -10.38 16.81 -0.78
C CYS A 226 -10.36 17.99 -1.73
N PHE A 227 -11.43 18.79 -1.68
CA PHE A 227 -11.51 20.08 -2.37
C PHE A 227 -12.30 21.08 -1.53
N ILE A 228 -11.73 22.23 -1.26
CA ILE A 228 -12.33 23.26 -0.39
C ILE A 228 -12.70 24.48 -1.24
N ALA A 229 -13.95 24.95 -1.06
CA ALA A 229 -14.47 26.18 -1.64
C ALA A 229 -15.23 26.99 -0.57
N ASP A 230 -15.70 28.17 -0.93
CA ASP A 230 -16.43 29.05 -0.01
C ASP A 230 -17.85 28.52 0.29
N THR A 231 -18.45 27.77 -0.65
CA THR A 231 -19.76 27.14 -0.47
C THR A 231 -19.76 25.67 -0.91
N MET A 232 -20.74 24.90 -0.42
CA MET A 232 -20.94 23.51 -0.82
C MET A 232 -21.30 23.39 -2.31
N GLU A 233 -22.10 24.33 -2.80
CA GLU A 233 -22.54 24.42 -4.20
C GLU A 233 -21.34 24.68 -5.11
N GLU A 234 -20.50 25.63 -4.78
CA GLU A 234 -19.28 25.94 -5.52
C GLU A 234 -18.32 24.75 -5.55
N ALA A 235 -18.12 24.09 -4.41
CA ALA A 235 -17.27 22.89 -4.34
C ALA A 235 -17.81 21.78 -5.25
N LYS A 236 -19.13 21.56 -5.26
CA LYS A 236 -19.76 20.58 -6.13
C LYS A 236 -19.60 20.93 -7.61
N GLU A 237 -19.80 22.19 -7.98
CA GLU A 237 -19.67 22.68 -9.35
C GLU A 237 -18.24 22.54 -9.87
N LEU A 238 -17.25 22.96 -9.08
CA LEU A 238 -15.85 22.99 -9.52
C LEU A 238 -15.17 21.61 -9.49
N ALA A 239 -15.49 20.75 -8.54
CA ALA A 239 -14.75 19.51 -8.30
C ALA A 239 -15.60 18.23 -8.38
N GLY A 240 -16.91 18.31 -8.14
CA GLY A 240 -17.75 17.13 -7.96
C GLY A 240 -17.74 16.17 -9.15
N GLU A 241 -17.85 16.68 -10.37
CA GLU A 241 -17.81 15.86 -11.58
C GLU A 241 -16.43 15.21 -11.79
N HIS A 242 -15.35 15.92 -11.48
CA HIS A 242 -13.99 15.40 -11.65
C HIS A 242 -13.71 14.23 -10.71
N PHE A 243 -14.08 14.34 -9.44
CA PHE A 243 -13.95 13.23 -8.49
C PHE A 243 -14.85 12.05 -8.85
N LEU A 244 -16.09 12.32 -9.28
CA LEU A 244 -17.00 11.26 -9.72
C LEU A 244 -16.43 10.49 -10.91
N ARG A 245 -15.92 11.18 -11.91
CA ARG A 245 -15.27 10.55 -13.07
C ARG A 245 -14.11 9.68 -12.68
N TYR A 246 -13.25 10.14 -11.77
CA TYR A 246 -12.13 9.36 -11.26
C TYR A 246 -12.60 8.07 -10.60
N LEU A 247 -13.61 8.14 -9.71
CA LEU A 247 -14.18 6.97 -9.04
C LEU A 247 -14.86 6.00 -10.02
N VAL A 248 -15.54 6.50 -11.04
CA VAL A 248 -16.10 5.68 -12.13
C VAL A 248 -15.00 4.89 -12.84
N SER A 249 -13.85 5.51 -13.12
CA SER A 249 -12.70 4.84 -13.73
C SER A 249 -12.13 3.76 -12.82
N VAL A 250 -11.99 4.03 -11.53
CA VAL A 250 -11.49 3.07 -10.53
C VAL A 250 -12.42 1.86 -10.38
N CYS A 251 -13.72 2.10 -10.27
CA CYS A 251 -14.71 1.04 -10.12
C CYS A 251 -14.87 0.20 -11.40
N GLY A 252 -14.88 0.85 -12.56
CA GLY A 252 -14.92 0.17 -13.86
C GLY A 252 -13.65 -0.63 -14.16
N GLY A 253 -12.51 -0.21 -13.59
CA GLY A 253 -11.20 -0.84 -13.79
C GLY A 253 -10.87 -2.01 -12.87
N GLY A 254 -11.62 -2.23 -11.77
CA GLY A 254 -11.27 -3.34 -10.88
C GLY A 254 -11.92 -3.40 -9.50
N ARG A 255 -12.39 -2.29 -8.94
CA ARG A 255 -12.84 -2.28 -7.53
C ARG A 255 -14.32 -2.64 -7.34
N GLY A 256 -15.16 -2.32 -8.30
CA GLY A 256 -16.61 -2.44 -8.16
C GLY A 256 -17.23 -1.40 -7.21
N VAL A 257 -18.53 -1.13 -7.41
CA VAL A 257 -19.26 -0.08 -6.68
C VAL A 257 -19.57 -0.46 -5.21
N GLY A 258 -19.59 -1.75 -4.93
CA GLY A 258 -19.93 -2.28 -3.59
C GLY A 258 -19.00 -1.80 -2.47
N ILE A 259 -17.80 -1.30 -2.80
CA ILE A 259 -16.88 -0.75 -1.81
C ILE A 259 -17.42 0.51 -1.10
N PHE A 260 -18.37 1.21 -1.72
CA PHE A 260 -19.03 2.39 -1.17
C PHE A 260 -20.35 2.08 -0.45
N ALA A 261 -20.76 0.82 -0.37
CA ALA A 261 -21.91 0.45 0.43
C ALA A 261 -21.60 0.62 1.91
N ASN A 262 -22.56 1.16 2.66
CA ASN A 262 -22.49 1.18 4.12
C ASN A 262 -22.71 -0.23 4.68
N PRO A 263 -22.27 -0.51 5.91
CA PRO A 263 -22.53 -1.79 6.54
C PRO A 263 -24.03 -2.13 6.57
N GLY A 264 -24.38 -3.30 6.04
CA GLY A 264 -25.77 -3.77 5.96
C GLY A 264 -26.62 -3.15 4.85
N GLU A 265 -26.04 -2.28 4.02
CA GLU A 265 -26.75 -1.70 2.88
C GLU A 265 -26.77 -2.67 1.70
N GLU A 266 -27.97 -2.99 1.22
CA GLU A 266 -28.16 -3.70 -0.04
C GLU A 266 -28.21 -2.72 -1.20
N LEU A 267 -27.28 -2.86 -2.15
CA LEU A 267 -27.28 -2.00 -3.33
C LEU A 267 -28.44 -2.36 -4.27
N PRO A 268 -29.07 -1.37 -4.90
CA PRO A 268 -30.09 -1.61 -5.92
C PRO A 268 -29.57 -2.52 -7.02
N LYS A 269 -30.39 -3.46 -7.47
CA LYS A 269 -30.10 -4.26 -8.66
C LYS A 269 -30.24 -3.39 -9.88
N THR A 270 -29.16 -3.31 -10.67
CA THR A 270 -29.11 -2.52 -11.90
C THR A 270 -28.29 -3.30 -12.94
N ASP A 271 -28.57 -3.06 -14.22
CA ASP A 271 -27.83 -3.65 -15.34
C ASP A 271 -26.38 -3.15 -15.39
N ASN A 272 -26.16 -1.91 -14.97
CA ASN A 272 -24.83 -1.32 -14.88
C ASN A 272 -24.60 -0.72 -13.49
N PRO A 273 -23.88 -1.41 -12.59
CA PRO A 273 -23.63 -0.92 -11.24
C PRO A 273 -22.94 0.45 -11.17
N ILE A 274 -22.20 0.83 -12.22
CA ILE A 274 -21.51 2.13 -12.28
C ILE A 274 -22.51 3.30 -12.23
N ASP A 275 -23.76 3.10 -12.70
CA ASP A 275 -24.78 4.13 -12.70
C ASP A 275 -25.24 4.53 -11.28
N LEU A 276 -24.91 3.73 -10.28
CA LEU A 276 -25.11 4.07 -8.86
C LEU A 276 -24.14 5.15 -8.36
N LEU A 277 -23.01 5.34 -9.06
CA LEU A 277 -22.02 6.34 -8.70
C LEU A 277 -22.52 7.73 -9.11
N THR A 278 -23.22 8.39 -8.20
CA THR A 278 -23.60 9.80 -8.34
C THR A 278 -22.87 10.62 -7.28
N TYR A 279 -22.67 11.92 -7.54
CA TYR A 279 -22.04 12.80 -6.55
C TYR A 279 -22.78 12.76 -5.22
N ASP A 280 -24.11 12.88 -5.22
CA ASP A 280 -24.91 12.94 -4.00
C ASP A 280 -24.93 11.62 -3.21
N TRP A 281 -24.61 10.49 -3.86
CA TRP A 281 -24.47 9.21 -3.19
C TRP A 281 -23.06 9.00 -2.61
N ILE A 282 -22.00 9.41 -3.33
CA ILE A 282 -20.61 9.21 -2.92
C ILE A 282 -20.14 10.26 -1.93
N HIS A 283 -20.47 11.54 -2.18
CA HIS A 283 -19.93 12.66 -1.42
C HIS A 283 -20.07 12.52 0.09
N PRO A 284 -21.27 12.20 0.67
CA PRO A 284 -21.40 12.09 2.11
C PRO A 284 -20.76 10.84 2.70
N ARG A 285 -20.24 9.93 1.87
CA ARG A 285 -19.72 8.63 2.31
C ARG A 285 -18.22 8.64 2.54
N ASN A 286 -17.46 9.35 1.72
CA ASN A 286 -16.00 9.31 1.83
C ASN A 286 -15.23 10.50 1.25
N GLN A 287 -15.90 11.57 0.77
CA GLN A 287 -15.21 12.71 0.15
C GLN A 287 -15.22 13.95 1.04
N LEU A 288 -14.14 14.72 1.00
CA LEU A 288 -13.99 16.00 1.69
C LEU A 288 -14.13 17.15 0.69
N VAL A 289 -15.25 17.19 -0.04
CA VAL A 289 -15.54 18.21 -1.05
C VAL A 289 -16.60 19.15 -0.48
N GLY A 290 -16.23 20.40 -0.20
CA GLY A 290 -17.14 21.35 0.45
C GLY A 290 -16.42 22.52 1.08
N THR A 291 -17.06 23.09 2.13
CA THR A 291 -16.45 24.18 2.90
C THR A 291 -15.38 23.67 3.87
N ALA A 292 -14.56 24.59 4.39
CA ALA A 292 -13.57 24.25 5.40
C ALA A 292 -14.23 23.64 6.66
N GLU A 293 -15.39 24.19 7.10
CA GLU A 293 -16.15 23.68 8.24
C GLU A 293 -16.65 22.25 7.99
N PHE A 294 -17.13 21.96 6.78
CA PHE A 294 -17.52 20.61 6.39
C PHE A 294 -16.33 19.63 6.49
N ALA A 295 -15.20 19.99 5.91
CA ALA A 295 -14.00 19.14 5.95
C ALA A 295 -13.49 18.93 7.39
N VAL A 296 -13.51 19.95 8.23
CA VAL A 296 -13.13 19.86 9.65
C VAL A 296 -14.11 18.97 10.42
N SER A 297 -15.42 19.08 10.18
CA SER A 297 -16.42 18.22 10.84
C SER A 297 -16.16 16.73 10.58
N TYR A 298 -15.66 16.39 9.42
CA TYR A 298 -15.25 15.03 9.05
C TYR A 298 -14.06 14.50 9.87
N THR A 299 -13.12 15.37 10.20
CA THR A 299 -11.98 14.99 11.07
C THR A 299 -12.40 14.78 12.51
N HIS A 300 -13.42 15.49 12.99
CA HIS A 300 -13.99 15.31 14.33
C HIS A 300 -14.80 14.01 14.46
N LEU A 301 -15.47 13.54 13.42
CA LEU A 301 -16.12 12.22 13.43
C LEU A 301 -15.12 11.11 13.73
N ARG A 302 -13.89 11.21 13.20
CA ARG A 302 -12.81 10.29 13.54
C ARG A 302 -12.45 10.33 15.03
N ALA A 303 -12.41 11.52 15.65
CA ALA A 303 -12.07 11.68 17.05
C ALA A 303 -13.20 11.18 17.99
N HIS A 304 -14.47 11.42 17.64
CA HIS A 304 -15.62 10.96 18.44
C HIS A 304 -15.83 9.45 18.38
N GLU A 305 -15.53 8.80 17.26
CA GLU A 305 -15.60 7.34 17.15
C GLU A 305 -14.49 6.63 17.95
N THR A 306 -13.40 7.33 18.26
CA THR A 306 -12.29 6.81 19.06
C THR A 306 -12.37 7.15 20.56
N SER A 307 -13.29 8.04 20.98
CA SER A 307 -13.30 8.60 22.34
C SER A 307 -14.45 8.12 23.26
N HIS A 308 -15.26 7.15 22.84
CA HIS A 308 -16.27 6.56 23.72
C HIS A 308 -15.73 5.33 24.44
N HIS A 309 -15.24 5.60 25.64
CA HIS A 309 -15.21 4.68 26.77
C HIS A 309 -16.12 5.21 27.85
#